data_df11ff59aa8110262fb569e40fd64b22
#
_entry.id   df11ff59aa8110262fb569e40fd64b22
#
_cell.length_a   1.000
_cell.length_b   1.000
_cell.length_c   1.000
_cell.angle_alpha   90.00
_cell.angle_beta   90.00
_cell.angle_gamma   90.00
#
_symmetry.space_group_name_H-M   'P 1'
#
loop_
_entity.id
_entity.type
_entity.pdbx_description
1 polymer ?
#
loop_
_entity_poly.entity_id
_entity_poly.type
_entity_poly.pdbx_seq_one_letter_code
_entity_poly.pdbx_strand_id
1 'polypeptide(L)'
;PRTRMGVEQVIRTALTEAQRYMEAKQDYQDGERAQPPPHSERLEVLAGVLRGDILVQTHGYRADELLMLMKVFEDFGIPDLVFHHVNEGFKIAPELAAFGDDGAGATVFSDWWSYKFEVYYSTAYNAAVLTENGVNASINTDIPGEQRDLYLQAAKTQRYGDLSDTQALKLITINPARQLGIDDRVGSIKEGKDADLAIFSEHPLSVYTQPQRTYVDGVVRFDHEQDPDDMRLRVDPEGTVDLARDGWSRHAAHSCLKGVTQIRATRNG
;
A
#
# COMPACT_ATOMS: atom_id res chain seq x y z
N PRO A 1 8.49 12.56 -19.30
CA PRO A 1 9.45 11.77 -20.08
C PRO A 1 8.72 10.80 -21.00
N ARG A 2 9.40 10.32 -22.07
CA ARG A 2 8.86 9.33 -23.01
C ARG A 2 9.54 7.97 -22.87
N THR A 3 10.53 7.86 -22.00
CA THR A 3 11.32 6.64 -21.75
C THR A 3 11.58 6.46 -20.26
N ARG A 4 11.92 5.24 -19.83
CA ARG A 4 12.30 4.93 -18.43
C ARG A 4 13.56 5.70 -18.01
N MET A 5 14.57 5.80 -18.87
CA MET A 5 15.74 6.65 -18.63
C MET A 5 15.37 8.12 -18.43
N GLY A 6 14.36 8.62 -19.15
CA GLY A 6 13.84 9.96 -18.97
C GLY A 6 13.17 10.16 -17.60
N VAL A 7 12.62 9.12 -16.99
CA VAL A 7 12.07 9.16 -15.62
C VAL A 7 13.18 9.44 -14.61
N GLU A 8 14.28 8.69 -14.68
CA GLU A 8 15.46 8.93 -13.83
C GLU A 8 15.94 10.38 -13.93
N GLN A 9 16.11 10.89 -15.16
CA GLN A 9 16.56 12.26 -15.39
C GLN A 9 15.62 13.30 -14.77
N VAL A 10 14.30 13.11 -14.86
CA VAL A 10 13.32 14.03 -14.26
C VAL A 10 13.44 14.04 -12.74
N ILE A 11 13.56 12.86 -12.12
CA ILE A 11 13.69 12.73 -10.66
C ILE A 11 15.00 13.39 -10.20
N ARG A 12 16.14 13.06 -10.81
CA ARG A 12 17.44 13.67 -10.48
C ARG A 12 17.42 15.20 -10.64
N THR A 13 16.81 15.69 -11.71
CA THR A 13 16.69 17.14 -11.94
C THR A 13 15.89 17.79 -10.82
N ALA A 14 14.74 17.21 -10.44
CA ALA A 14 13.87 17.75 -9.40
C ALA A 14 14.57 17.77 -8.02
N LEU A 15 15.29 16.71 -7.66
CA LEU A 15 16.04 16.64 -6.42
C LEU A 15 17.23 17.61 -6.42
N THR A 16 17.95 17.75 -7.54
CA THR A 16 19.03 18.75 -7.67
C THR A 16 18.50 20.19 -7.53
N GLU A 17 17.35 20.49 -8.11
CA GLU A 17 16.70 21.79 -7.93
C GLU A 17 16.36 22.05 -6.46
N ALA A 18 15.88 21.03 -5.74
CA ALA A 18 15.58 21.13 -4.31
C ALA A 18 16.84 21.34 -3.46
N GLN A 19 17.96 20.66 -3.77
CA GLN A 19 19.24 20.90 -3.08
C GLN A 19 19.69 22.36 -3.23
N ARG A 20 19.68 22.88 -4.47
CA ARG A 20 20.03 24.29 -4.73
C ARG A 20 19.10 25.27 -4.04
N TYR A 21 17.83 24.94 -3.91
CA TYR A 21 16.87 25.74 -3.18
C TYR A 21 17.17 25.75 -1.69
N MET A 22 17.51 24.60 -1.09
CA MET A 22 17.94 24.51 0.30
C MET A 22 19.23 25.32 0.55
N GLU A 23 20.23 25.18 -0.32
CA GLU A 23 21.47 25.96 -0.28
C GLU A 23 21.18 27.46 -0.30
N ALA A 24 20.36 27.93 -1.26
CA ALA A 24 20.00 29.33 -1.35
C ALA A 24 19.22 29.86 -0.14
N LYS A 25 18.45 29.03 0.56
CA LYS A 25 17.81 29.39 1.84
C LYS A 25 18.84 29.50 2.95
N GLN A 26 19.80 28.59 3.01
CA GLN A 26 20.89 28.63 3.98
C GLN A 26 21.79 29.87 3.78
N ASP A 27 22.22 30.14 2.55
CA ASP A 27 23.02 31.35 2.19
C ASP A 27 22.33 32.64 2.64
N TYR A 28 21.00 32.70 2.50
CA TYR A 28 20.22 33.83 2.96
C TYR A 28 20.23 33.94 4.50
N GLN A 29 20.09 32.83 5.20
CA GLN A 29 20.13 32.80 6.67
C GLN A 29 21.51 33.19 7.21
N ASP A 30 22.57 32.78 6.50
CA ASP A 30 23.98 33.08 6.87
C ASP A 30 24.43 34.47 6.44
N GLY A 31 23.55 35.23 5.74
CA GLY A 31 23.85 36.59 5.27
C GLY A 31 24.70 36.66 4.01
N GLU A 32 24.96 35.53 3.37
CA GLU A 32 25.73 35.44 2.12
C GLU A 32 24.89 35.82 0.89
N ARG A 33 23.58 35.85 1.06
CA ARG A 33 22.62 36.22 0.02
C ARG A 33 21.74 37.38 0.49
N ALA A 34 21.56 38.40 -0.36
CA ALA A 34 20.81 39.62 0.02
C ALA A 34 19.29 39.44 0.09
N GLN A 35 18.75 38.43 -0.60
CA GLN A 35 17.29 38.14 -0.60
C GLN A 35 17.04 36.65 -0.57
N PRO A 36 15.96 36.18 0.11
CA PRO A 36 15.62 34.78 0.10
C PRO A 36 15.25 34.29 -1.30
N PRO A 37 15.41 32.99 -1.60
CA PRO A 37 14.89 32.46 -2.85
C PRO A 37 13.36 32.57 -2.88
N PRO A 38 12.77 32.76 -4.09
CA PRO A 38 11.30 32.73 -4.20
C PRO A 38 10.71 31.45 -3.61
N HIS A 39 9.65 31.60 -2.83
CA HIS A 39 8.96 30.45 -2.25
C HIS A 39 8.38 29.52 -3.33
N SER A 40 8.56 28.22 -3.15
CA SER A 40 8.06 27.18 -4.05
C SER A 40 7.59 25.98 -3.27
N GLU A 41 6.27 25.75 -3.21
CA GLU A 41 5.67 24.58 -2.54
C GLU A 41 6.31 23.26 -3.01
N ARG A 42 6.51 23.12 -4.31
CA ARG A 42 7.15 21.92 -4.87
C ARG A 42 8.55 21.69 -4.30
N LEU A 43 9.36 22.74 -4.20
CA LEU A 43 10.73 22.62 -3.70
C LEU A 43 10.78 22.47 -2.18
N GLU A 44 9.81 23.04 -1.44
CA GLU A 44 9.69 22.79 0.01
C GLU A 44 9.38 21.31 0.30
N VAL A 45 8.46 20.70 -0.43
CA VAL A 45 8.16 19.27 -0.28
C VAL A 45 9.38 18.40 -0.62
N LEU A 46 10.05 18.68 -1.75
CA LEU A 46 11.26 17.92 -2.12
C LEU A 46 12.42 18.15 -1.14
N ALA A 47 12.54 19.34 -0.58
CA ALA A 47 13.48 19.63 0.50
C ALA A 47 13.16 18.83 1.75
N GLY A 48 11.88 18.64 2.08
CA GLY A 48 11.45 17.75 3.16
C GLY A 48 11.84 16.28 2.92
N VAL A 49 11.74 15.81 1.67
CA VAL A 49 12.23 14.48 1.27
C VAL A 49 13.74 14.36 1.47
N LEU A 50 14.51 15.35 1.01
CA LEU A 50 15.99 15.37 1.14
C LEU A 50 16.46 15.41 2.60
N ARG A 51 15.67 15.98 3.50
CA ARG A 51 15.98 16.01 4.94
C ARG A 51 15.51 14.77 5.70
N GLY A 52 14.73 13.88 5.06
CA GLY A 52 14.09 12.75 5.73
C GLY A 52 12.83 13.11 6.54
N ASP A 53 12.31 14.35 6.41
CA ASP A 53 11.07 14.78 7.09
C ASP A 53 9.82 14.13 6.45
N ILE A 54 9.94 13.67 5.21
CA ILE A 54 8.87 13.11 4.40
C ILE A 54 9.27 11.72 3.91
N LEU A 55 8.55 10.70 4.37
CA LEU A 55 8.68 9.32 3.89
C LEU A 55 8.14 9.20 2.46
N VAL A 56 8.96 8.69 1.55
CA VAL A 56 8.57 8.54 0.14
C VAL A 56 7.83 7.24 -0.07
N GLN A 57 6.63 7.34 -0.61
CA GLN A 57 5.81 6.24 -1.09
C GLN A 57 5.80 6.28 -2.61
N THR A 58 6.25 5.23 -3.29
CA THR A 58 6.38 5.22 -4.74
C THR A 58 5.90 3.94 -5.37
N HIS A 59 5.25 4.08 -6.51
CA HIS A 59 4.74 3.00 -7.32
C HIS A 59 5.85 2.45 -8.25
N GLY A 60 6.01 1.13 -8.30
CA GLY A 60 6.97 0.47 -9.18
C GLY A 60 6.78 -1.04 -9.25
N TYR A 61 6.93 -1.63 -10.44
CA TYR A 61 6.71 -3.05 -10.68
C TYR A 61 7.99 -3.82 -10.95
N ARG A 62 8.88 -3.24 -11.76
CA ARG A 62 10.01 -3.92 -12.37
C ARG A 62 11.28 -3.74 -11.55
N ALA A 63 12.08 -4.80 -11.46
CA ALA A 63 13.34 -4.80 -10.72
C ALA A 63 14.30 -3.70 -11.17
N ASP A 64 14.42 -3.46 -12.48
CA ASP A 64 15.30 -2.44 -13.04
C ASP A 64 14.90 -1.00 -12.66
N GLU A 65 13.59 -0.73 -12.59
CA GLU A 65 13.05 0.57 -12.18
C GLU A 65 13.20 0.82 -10.68
N LEU A 66 12.99 -0.22 -9.88
CA LEU A 66 13.17 -0.18 -8.42
C LEU A 66 14.64 0.08 -8.07
N LEU A 67 15.56 -0.67 -8.68
CA LEU A 67 17.01 -0.49 -8.49
C LEU A 67 17.47 0.89 -8.93
N MET A 68 16.94 1.41 -10.06
CA MET A 68 17.25 2.76 -10.53
C MET A 68 16.86 3.80 -9.48
N LEU A 69 15.66 3.72 -8.92
CA LEU A 69 15.20 4.70 -7.95
C LEU A 69 15.97 4.60 -6.63
N MET A 70 16.25 3.38 -6.15
CA MET A 70 17.12 3.17 -4.98
C MET A 70 18.47 3.85 -5.19
N LYS A 71 19.10 3.63 -6.35
CA LYS A 71 20.38 4.28 -6.69
C LYS A 71 20.29 5.80 -6.72
N VAL A 72 19.20 6.37 -7.26
CA VAL A 72 18.96 7.81 -7.20
C VAL A 72 18.87 8.29 -5.75
N PHE A 73 18.14 7.59 -4.90
CA PHE A 73 17.95 8.00 -3.51
C PHE A 73 19.25 7.89 -2.70
N GLU A 74 20.03 6.84 -2.90
CA GLU A 74 21.37 6.72 -2.33
C GLU A 74 22.28 7.91 -2.71
N ASP A 75 22.29 8.29 -4.02
CA ASP A 75 23.10 9.39 -4.53
C ASP A 75 22.69 10.75 -3.91
N PHE A 76 21.46 10.89 -3.47
CA PHE A 76 20.95 12.10 -2.81
C PHE A 76 20.87 11.99 -1.28
N GLY A 77 21.26 10.86 -0.70
CA GLY A 77 21.24 10.63 0.75
C GLY A 77 19.84 10.53 1.34
N ILE A 78 18.84 10.07 0.55
CA ILE A 78 17.46 9.87 1.01
C ILE A 78 17.37 8.48 1.66
N PRO A 79 17.10 8.39 2.99
CA PRO A 79 17.24 7.13 3.72
C PRO A 79 16.05 6.20 3.57
N ASP A 80 14.83 6.78 3.45
CA ASP A 80 13.58 6.03 3.61
C ASP A 80 12.78 5.97 2.32
N LEU A 81 12.34 4.77 1.96
CA LEU A 81 11.62 4.49 0.74
C LEU A 81 10.68 3.30 0.91
N VAL A 82 9.44 3.47 0.50
CA VAL A 82 8.46 2.38 0.39
C VAL A 82 8.01 2.24 -1.05
N PHE A 83 8.20 1.08 -1.61
CA PHE A 83 7.71 0.74 -2.94
C PHE A 83 6.32 0.07 -2.87
N HIS A 84 5.45 0.44 -3.79
CA HIS A 84 4.15 -0.18 -3.99
C HIS A 84 4.14 -1.08 -5.21
N HIS A 85 3.41 -2.21 -5.10
CA HIS A 85 3.19 -3.22 -6.13
C HIS A 85 4.38 -4.11 -6.51
N VAL A 86 5.52 -3.90 -6.04
CA VAL A 86 6.84 -4.56 -6.18
C VAL A 86 6.79 -5.98 -6.77
N ASN A 87 6.18 -6.16 -7.96
CA ASN A 87 5.88 -7.49 -8.51
C ASN A 87 7.13 -8.31 -8.88
N GLU A 88 8.24 -7.65 -9.16
CA GLU A 88 9.54 -8.28 -9.41
C GLU A 88 10.50 -8.18 -8.21
N GLY A 89 10.01 -7.84 -7.03
CA GLY A 89 10.83 -7.69 -5.83
C GLY A 89 11.63 -8.93 -5.45
N PHE A 90 11.09 -10.12 -5.70
CA PHE A 90 11.81 -11.38 -5.47
C PHE A 90 13.15 -11.49 -6.21
N LYS A 91 13.35 -10.72 -7.30
CA LYS A 91 14.60 -10.69 -8.07
C LYS A 91 15.69 -9.86 -7.40
N ILE A 92 15.31 -8.94 -6.52
CA ILE A 92 16.18 -7.93 -5.89
C ILE A 92 15.93 -7.84 -4.38
N ALA A 93 15.45 -8.92 -3.77
CA ALA A 93 15.12 -8.92 -2.35
C ALA A 93 16.32 -8.57 -1.43
N PRO A 94 17.56 -9.06 -1.70
CA PRO A 94 18.74 -8.65 -0.94
C PRO A 94 19.03 -7.14 -1.05
N GLU A 95 18.88 -6.55 -2.22
CA GLU A 95 19.10 -5.13 -2.47
C GLU A 95 18.05 -4.28 -1.75
N LEU A 96 16.78 -4.70 -1.79
CA LEU A 96 15.72 -4.04 -1.03
C LEU A 96 15.98 -4.10 0.48
N ALA A 97 16.44 -5.23 0.99
CA ALA A 97 16.75 -5.39 2.40
C ALA A 97 17.97 -4.57 2.84
N ALA A 98 18.91 -4.29 1.93
CA ALA A 98 20.14 -3.57 2.21
C ALA A 98 20.04 -2.05 2.00
N PHE A 99 18.88 -1.53 1.53
CA PHE A 99 18.70 -0.11 1.28
C PHE A 99 18.56 0.69 2.59
N GLY A 100 19.30 1.79 2.73
CA GLY A 100 19.28 2.60 3.95
C GLY A 100 19.66 1.81 5.21
N ASP A 101 19.18 2.23 6.35
CA ASP A 101 19.46 1.58 7.64
C ASP A 101 18.50 0.42 7.94
N ASP A 102 17.24 0.52 7.52
CA ASP A 102 16.15 -0.42 7.85
C ASP A 102 15.62 -1.22 6.63
N GLY A 103 16.21 -1.05 5.46
CA GLY A 103 15.75 -1.61 4.19
C GLY A 103 14.60 -0.80 3.56
N ALA A 104 14.40 -0.97 2.27
CA ALA A 104 13.22 -0.42 1.59
C ALA A 104 11.97 -1.21 1.97
N GLY A 105 10.88 -0.51 2.31
CA GLY A 105 9.57 -1.13 2.45
C GLY A 105 9.03 -1.60 1.09
N ALA A 106 8.27 -2.69 1.07
CA ALA A 106 7.71 -3.23 -0.16
C ALA A 106 6.26 -3.70 0.03
N THR A 107 5.30 -3.13 -0.70
CA THR A 107 3.97 -3.69 -0.77
C THR A 107 3.82 -4.53 -2.02
N VAL A 108 3.14 -5.66 -1.97
CA VAL A 108 2.97 -6.57 -3.08
C VAL A 108 1.52 -7.04 -3.22
N PHE A 109 1.15 -7.50 -4.41
CA PHE A 109 -0.08 -8.26 -4.60
C PHE A 109 0.16 -9.74 -4.29
N SER A 110 -0.84 -10.45 -3.78
CA SER A 110 -0.73 -11.88 -3.50
C SER A 110 -0.77 -12.73 -4.78
N ASP A 111 -1.63 -12.37 -5.74
CA ASP A 111 -1.92 -13.18 -6.92
C ASP A 111 -2.39 -12.37 -8.14
N TRP A 112 -1.99 -11.12 -8.25
CA TRP A 112 -2.34 -10.27 -9.39
C TRP A 112 -1.31 -10.40 -10.51
N TRP A 113 -1.60 -11.22 -11.46
CA TRP A 113 -0.78 -11.43 -12.66
C TRP A 113 -1.62 -11.34 -13.93
N SER A 114 -0.94 -11.19 -15.07
CA SER A 114 -1.51 -11.29 -16.43
C SER A 114 -2.45 -10.16 -16.88
N TYR A 115 -2.64 -9.08 -16.12
CA TYR A 115 -3.49 -7.96 -16.55
C TYR A 115 -2.73 -6.86 -17.30
N LYS A 116 -1.41 -6.82 -17.22
CA LYS A 116 -0.53 -5.95 -18.01
C LYS A 116 0.88 -6.53 -18.14
N PHE A 117 1.65 -6.01 -19.11
CA PHE A 117 3.00 -6.53 -19.38
C PHE A 117 3.96 -6.41 -18.19
N GLU A 118 3.87 -5.35 -17.40
CA GLU A 118 4.73 -5.11 -16.24
C GLU A 118 4.59 -6.16 -15.12
N VAL A 119 3.51 -6.93 -15.12
CA VAL A 119 3.29 -8.02 -14.15
C VAL A 119 3.56 -9.41 -14.74
N TYR A 120 4.21 -9.48 -15.89
CA TYR A 120 4.49 -10.74 -16.58
C TYR A 120 5.25 -11.75 -15.70
N TYR A 121 6.17 -11.28 -14.87
CA TYR A 121 6.97 -12.10 -13.96
C TYR A 121 6.40 -12.20 -12.54
N SER A 122 5.19 -11.75 -12.32
CA SER A 122 4.57 -11.85 -10.99
C SER A 122 4.49 -13.30 -10.51
N THR A 123 4.71 -13.51 -9.23
CA THR A 123 4.65 -14.82 -8.59
C THR A 123 3.98 -14.73 -7.23
N ALA A 124 3.23 -15.77 -6.84
CA ALA A 124 2.60 -15.88 -5.54
C ALA A 124 3.60 -16.03 -4.38
N TYR A 125 4.86 -16.33 -4.67
CA TYR A 125 5.93 -16.46 -3.68
C TYR A 125 6.59 -15.14 -3.30
N ASN A 126 6.29 -14.05 -4.00
CA ASN A 126 7.02 -12.78 -3.90
C ASN A 126 7.12 -12.28 -2.46
N ALA A 127 5.97 -12.14 -1.76
CA ALA A 127 5.98 -11.64 -0.38
C ALA A 127 6.75 -12.56 0.58
N ALA A 128 6.73 -13.88 0.35
CA ALA A 128 7.51 -14.82 1.15
C ALA A 128 9.01 -14.62 0.94
N VAL A 129 9.47 -14.55 -0.31
CA VAL A 129 10.88 -14.30 -0.65
C VAL A 129 11.37 -12.98 -0.05
N LEU A 130 10.57 -11.92 -0.15
CA LEU A 130 10.88 -10.63 0.47
C LEU A 130 11.02 -10.75 1.99
N THR A 131 10.04 -11.41 2.64
CA THR A 131 10.03 -11.61 4.10
C THR A 131 11.24 -12.42 4.57
N GLU A 132 11.60 -13.50 3.86
CA GLU A 132 12.76 -14.36 4.16
C GLU A 132 14.09 -13.63 4.02
N ASN A 133 14.17 -12.65 3.12
CA ASN A 133 15.34 -11.78 2.95
C ASN A 133 15.36 -10.58 3.91
N GLY A 134 14.39 -10.47 4.82
CA GLY A 134 14.38 -9.40 5.83
C GLY A 134 13.72 -8.08 5.36
N VAL A 135 13.14 -8.06 4.17
CA VAL A 135 12.40 -6.88 3.68
C VAL A 135 11.13 -6.69 4.50
N ASN A 136 10.83 -5.46 4.90
CA ASN A 136 9.53 -5.10 5.48
C ASN A 136 8.44 -5.17 4.39
N ALA A 137 7.94 -6.38 4.13
CA ALA A 137 6.94 -6.65 3.11
C ALA A 137 5.51 -6.50 3.67
N SER A 138 4.58 -6.03 2.83
CA SER A 138 3.14 -6.01 3.12
C SER A 138 2.31 -6.38 1.88
N ILE A 139 1.04 -6.70 2.10
CA ILE A 139 0.09 -7.00 1.03
C ILE A 139 -0.83 -5.80 0.82
N ASN A 140 -1.06 -5.45 -0.43
CA ASN A 140 -2.10 -4.50 -0.83
C ASN A 140 -3.05 -5.11 -1.87
N THR A 141 -4.18 -4.45 -2.11
CA THR A 141 -5.17 -4.89 -3.10
C THR A 141 -5.36 -3.90 -4.24
N ASP A 142 -5.02 -2.63 -4.04
CA ASP A 142 -5.21 -1.54 -5.01
C ASP A 142 -6.64 -1.42 -5.59
N ILE A 143 -7.57 -2.22 -5.06
CA ILE A 143 -8.99 -2.22 -5.45
C ILE A 143 -9.87 -2.07 -4.20
N PRO A 144 -10.73 -1.04 -4.13
CA PRO A 144 -11.58 -0.80 -2.95
C PRO A 144 -12.48 -1.98 -2.58
N GLY A 145 -12.95 -2.76 -3.55
CA GLY A 145 -13.80 -3.92 -3.30
C GLY A 145 -13.08 -5.09 -2.61
N GLU A 146 -11.78 -5.23 -2.81
CA GLU A 146 -10.98 -6.36 -2.30
C GLU A 146 -10.29 -6.07 -0.97
N GLN A 147 -10.22 -4.82 -0.53
CA GLN A 147 -9.57 -4.47 0.73
C GLN A 147 -10.22 -5.14 1.96
N ARG A 148 -11.51 -5.45 1.89
CA ARG A 148 -12.22 -6.17 2.95
C ARG A 148 -11.78 -7.63 3.08
N ASP A 149 -11.20 -8.20 2.03
CA ASP A 149 -10.71 -9.58 1.96
C ASP A 149 -9.19 -9.68 2.10
N LEU A 150 -8.56 -8.61 2.62
CA LEU A 150 -7.10 -8.50 2.76
C LEU A 150 -6.50 -9.66 3.59
N TYR A 151 -7.23 -10.17 4.58
CA TYR A 151 -6.83 -11.34 5.36
C TYR A 151 -6.75 -12.62 4.51
N LEU A 152 -7.61 -12.77 3.50
CA LEU A 152 -7.54 -13.87 2.53
C LEU A 152 -6.35 -13.72 1.58
N GLN A 153 -5.96 -12.48 1.24
CA GLN A 153 -4.75 -12.23 0.46
C GLN A 153 -3.49 -12.66 1.24
N ALA A 154 -3.45 -12.38 2.55
CA ALA A 154 -2.39 -12.87 3.43
C ALA A 154 -2.39 -14.41 3.54
N ALA A 155 -3.56 -15.04 3.64
CA ALA A 155 -3.70 -16.49 3.66
C ALA A 155 -3.20 -17.16 2.37
N LYS A 156 -3.46 -16.57 1.19
CA LYS A 156 -2.90 -17.04 -0.08
C LYS A 156 -1.37 -16.99 -0.07
N THR A 157 -0.79 -15.89 0.38
CA THR A 157 0.66 -15.73 0.49
C THR A 157 1.28 -16.75 1.44
N GLN A 158 0.63 -17.00 2.59
CA GLN A 158 1.02 -18.07 3.50
C GLN A 158 1.00 -19.44 2.80
N ARG A 159 -0.09 -19.74 2.13
CA ARG A 159 -0.27 -21.04 1.46
C ARG A 159 0.76 -21.32 0.37
N TYR A 160 1.10 -20.31 -0.40
CA TYR A 160 2.06 -20.45 -1.50
C TYR A 160 3.52 -20.35 -1.03
N GLY A 161 3.82 -19.45 -0.09
CA GLY A 161 5.17 -19.13 0.34
C GLY A 161 5.63 -19.80 1.63
N ASP A 162 4.82 -20.69 2.22
CA ASP A 162 5.10 -21.42 3.46
C ASP A 162 5.46 -20.51 4.66
N LEU A 163 4.86 -19.31 4.70
CA LEU A 163 5.03 -18.40 5.81
C LEU A 163 4.29 -18.93 7.05
N SER A 164 4.84 -18.68 8.24
CA SER A 164 4.11 -18.91 9.49
C SER A 164 2.89 -17.98 9.59
N ASP A 165 1.89 -18.35 10.40
CA ASP A 165 0.71 -17.53 10.68
C ASP A 165 1.10 -16.10 11.11
N THR A 166 2.10 -16.00 11.98
CA THR A 166 2.60 -14.71 12.47
C THR A 166 3.20 -13.87 11.35
N GLN A 167 3.98 -14.46 10.46
CA GLN A 167 4.55 -13.74 9.32
C GLN A 167 3.46 -13.27 8.36
N ALA A 168 2.50 -14.14 8.03
CA ALA A 168 1.39 -13.80 7.15
C ALA A 168 0.51 -12.68 7.73
N LEU A 169 0.17 -12.73 9.03
CA LEU A 169 -0.58 -11.67 9.68
C LEU A 169 0.19 -10.34 9.74
N LYS A 170 1.50 -10.37 9.92
CA LYS A 170 2.33 -9.15 9.89
C LYS A 170 2.25 -8.43 8.55
N LEU A 171 2.08 -9.14 7.42
CA LEU A 171 1.96 -8.54 6.09
C LEU A 171 0.78 -7.58 5.95
N ILE A 172 -0.24 -7.71 6.80
CA ILE A 172 -1.47 -6.92 6.76
C ILE A 172 -1.73 -6.12 8.04
N THR A 173 -0.79 -6.11 8.98
CA THR A 173 -0.94 -5.43 10.27
C THR A 173 0.25 -4.52 10.57
N ILE A 174 1.26 -5.03 11.28
CA ILE A 174 2.39 -4.22 11.76
C ILE A 174 3.32 -3.77 10.62
N ASN A 175 3.50 -4.57 9.57
CA ASN A 175 4.39 -4.21 8.48
C ASN A 175 3.89 -2.97 7.71
N PRO A 176 2.62 -2.90 7.25
CA PRO A 176 2.11 -1.68 6.64
C PRO A 176 2.09 -0.49 7.62
N ALA A 177 1.88 -0.70 8.92
CA ALA A 177 1.97 0.37 9.90
C ALA A 177 3.39 0.98 9.96
N ARG A 178 4.44 0.14 9.91
CA ARG A 178 5.84 0.59 9.81
C ARG A 178 6.11 1.33 8.50
N GLN A 179 5.59 0.83 7.39
CA GLN A 179 5.72 1.48 6.08
C GLN A 179 5.05 2.85 6.02
N LEU A 180 4.11 3.11 6.91
CA LEU A 180 3.44 4.41 7.07
C LEU A 180 4.02 5.27 8.21
N GLY A 181 4.96 4.73 8.99
CA GLY A 181 5.54 5.42 10.14
C GLY A 181 4.53 5.65 11.28
N ILE A 182 3.56 4.75 11.47
CA ILE A 182 2.50 4.84 12.50
C ILE A 182 2.41 3.61 13.39
N ASP A 183 3.44 2.78 13.39
CA ASP A 183 3.47 1.52 14.13
C ASP A 183 3.62 1.70 15.65
N ASP A 184 3.89 2.90 16.11
CA ASP A 184 3.77 3.31 17.51
C ASP A 184 2.31 3.35 17.97
N ARG A 185 1.36 3.65 17.08
CA ARG A 185 -0.06 3.79 17.36
C ARG A 185 -0.90 2.57 16.99
N VAL A 186 -0.63 1.92 15.85
CA VAL A 186 -1.47 0.86 15.29
C VAL A 186 -0.66 -0.38 14.87
N GLY A 187 -1.29 -1.37 14.24
CA GLY A 187 -0.66 -2.54 13.62
C GLY A 187 -0.35 -3.68 14.58
N SER A 188 -0.53 -3.52 15.89
CA SER A 188 -0.38 -4.62 16.86
C SER A 188 -1.21 -4.38 18.12
N ILE A 189 -1.64 -5.46 18.76
CA ILE A 189 -2.36 -5.40 20.03
C ILE A 189 -1.32 -5.21 21.15
N LYS A 190 -1.24 -3.99 21.66
CA LYS A 190 -0.32 -3.61 22.73
C LYS A 190 -0.93 -2.49 23.55
N GLU A 191 -0.70 -2.50 24.86
CA GLU A 191 -1.12 -1.39 25.74
C GLU A 191 -0.54 -0.06 25.27
N GLY A 192 -1.38 0.96 25.22
CA GLY A 192 -1.04 2.31 24.76
C GLY A 192 -1.23 2.55 23.26
N LYS A 193 -1.59 1.51 22.47
CA LYS A 193 -1.97 1.68 21.06
C LYS A 193 -3.46 1.89 20.88
N ASP A 194 -3.83 2.45 19.73
CA ASP A 194 -5.21 2.65 19.35
C ASP A 194 -5.92 1.28 19.25
N ALA A 195 -7.16 1.22 19.70
CA ALA A 195 -7.93 -0.03 19.70
C ALA A 195 -8.60 -0.27 18.34
N ASP A 196 -7.77 -0.45 17.30
CA ASP A 196 -8.17 -0.84 15.95
C ASP A 196 -8.08 -2.37 15.85
N LEU A 197 -9.23 -3.04 15.99
CA LEU A 197 -9.30 -4.48 16.15
C LEU A 197 -10.31 -5.11 15.20
N ALA A 198 -10.00 -6.30 14.68
CA ALA A 198 -10.94 -7.15 13.99
C ALA A 198 -11.07 -8.50 14.73
N ILE A 199 -12.31 -8.87 15.04
CA ILE A 199 -12.66 -10.16 15.65
C ILE A 199 -13.24 -11.05 14.56
N PHE A 200 -12.74 -12.27 14.48
CA PHE A 200 -13.15 -13.27 13.49
C PHE A 200 -13.81 -14.47 14.16
N SER A 201 -14.67 -15.20 13.41
CA SER A 201 -15.34 -16.40 13.90
C SER A 201 -14.37 -17.56 14.15
N GLU A 202 -13.27 -17.61 13.39
CA GLU A 202 -12.22 -18.63 13.46
C GLU A 202 -10.85 -17.97 13.25
N HIS A 203 -9.83 -18.78 12.98
CA HIS A 203 -8.50 -18.25 12.67
C HIS A 203 -8.55 -17.29 11.48
N PRO A 204 -7.98 -16.08 11.56
CA PRO A 204 -8.10 -15.05 10.50
C PRO A 204 -7.65 -15.51 9.10
N LEU A 205 -6.68 -16.43 9.03
CA LEU A 205 -6.18 -16.95 7.74
C LEU A 205 -6.99 -18.16 7.21
N SER A 206 -8.06 -18.56 7.90
CA SER A 206 -8.98 -19.58 7.40
C SER A 206 -9.89 -19.00 6.32
N VAL A 207 -10.09 -19.74 5.21
CA VAL A 207 -11.03 -19.34 4.17
C VAL A 207 -12.50 -19.41 4.62
N TYR A 208 -12.77 -20.07 5.74
CA TYR A 208 -14.10 -20.19 6.33
C TYR A 208 -14.39 -19.13 7.37
N THR A 209 -13.38 -18.38 7.79
CA THR A 209 -13.54 -17.34 8.79
C THR A 209 -14.37 -16.17 8.28
N GLN A 210 -15.07 -15.52 9.17
CA GLN A 210 -15.87 -14.33 8.88
C GLN A 210 -15.57 -13.26 9.93
N PRO A 211 -15.38 -11.99 9.53
CA PRO A 211 -15.33 -10.89 10.47
C PRO A 211 -16.63 -10.85 11.28
N GLN A 212 -16.52 -10.88 12.60
CA GLN A 212 -17.66 -10.78 13.50
C GLN A 212 -17.86 -9.37 14.00
N ARG A 213 -16.76 -8.69 14.28
CA ARG A 213 -16.80 -7.32 14.79
C ARG A 213 -15.51 -6.57 14.43
N THR A 214 -15.64 -5.30 14.07
CA THR A 214 -14.50 -4.41 13.91
C THR A 214 -14.63 -3.19 14.80
N TYR A 215 -13.49 -2.77 15.35
CA TYR A 215 -13.35 -1.58 16.16
C TYR A 215 -12.38 -0.62 15.47
N VAL A 216 -12.69 0.68 15.55
CA VAL A 216 -11.79 1.77 15.20
C VAL A 216 -11.80 2.75 16.38
N ASP A 217 -10.65 3.08 16.91
CA ASP A 217 -10.50 3.89 18.13
C ASP A 217 -11.33 3.34 19.31
N GLY A 218 -11.43 2.02 19.46
CA GLY A 218 -12.23 1.36 20.48
C GLY A 218 -13.75 1.42 20.26
N VAL A 219 -14.22 2.05 19.20
CA VAL A 219 -15.64 2.15 18.86
C VAL A 219 -16.01 1.06 17.84
N VAL A 220 -17.07 0.31 18.14
CA VAL A 220 -17.61 -0.69 17.19
C VAL A 220 -18.06 0.02 15.91
N ARG A 221 -17.49 -0.38 14.77
CA ARG A 221 -17.84 0.12 13.44
C ARG A 221 -18.57 -0.90 12.59
N PHE A 222 -18.39 -2.15 12.89
CA PHE A 222 -19.11 -3.26 12.27
C PHE A 222 -19.42 -4.31 13.35
N ASP A 223 -20.63 -4.85 13.36
CA ASP A 223 -21.08 -5.96 14.20
C ASP A 223 -21.97 -6.88 13.36
N HIS A 224 -21.49 -8.08 13.08
CA HIS A 224 -22.18 -9.03 12.20
C HIS A 224 -23.60 -9.40 12.69
N GLU A 225 -23.83 -9.40 14.00
CA GLU A 225 -25.14 -9.74 14.57
C GLU A 225 -26.14 -8.57 14.50
N GLN A 226 -25.63 -7.34 14.62
CA GLN A 226 -26.46 -6.15 14.75
C GLN A 226 -26.53 -5.33 13.45
N ASP A 227 -25.55 -5.52 12.57
CA ASP A 227 -25.51 -4.81 11.30
C ASP A 227 -26.33 -5.59 10.28
N PRO A 228 -27.60 -5.19 10.02
CA PRO A 228 -28.38 -5.82 8.99
C PRO A 228 -27.77 -5.62 7.60
N ASP A 229 -26.84 -4.68 7.45
CA ASP A 229 -26.14 -4.35 6.23
C ASP A 229 -24.80 -5.08 6.13
N ASP A 230 -24.80 -6.40 6.41
CA ASP A 230 -23.71 -7.25 5.93
C ASP A 230 -23.56 -6.95 4.43
N MET A 231 -22.51 -6.21 4.08
CA MET A 231 -22.23 -5.70 2.74
C MET A 231 -21.97 -6.79 1.70
N ARG A 232 -22.12 -8.05 2.06
CA ARG A 232 -22.23 -9.17 1.14
C ARG A 232 -23.64 -9.17 0.57
N LEU A 233 -23.75 -8.64 -0.65
CA LEU A 233 -24.90 -8.77 -1.56
C LEU A 233 -26.16 -9.34 -0.88
N ARG A 234 -26.93 -8.52 -0.18
CA ARG A 234 -28.29 -8.86 0.16
C ARG A 234 -29.10 -8.81 -1.11
N VAL A 235 -29.31 -9.97 -1.65
CA VAL A 235 -30.41 -10.17 -2.57
C VAL A 235 -31.65 -10.25 -1.65
N ASP A 236 -32.53 -9.25 -1.70
CA ASP A 236 -33.81 -9.35 -1.01
C ASP A 236 -34.58 -10.58 -1.54
N PRO A 237 -35.65 -11.05 -0.85
CA PRO A 237 -36.43 -12.19 -1.28
C PRO A 237 -36.99 -12.05 -2.69
N GLU A 238 -37.09 -10.86 -3.23
CA GLU A 238 -37.55 -10.55 -4.59
C GLU A 238 -36.39 -10.47 -5.61
N GLY A 239 -35.14 -10.67 -5.16
CA GLY A 239 -33.94 -10.66 -6.02
C GLY A 239 -33.46 -9.28 -6.43
N THR A 240 -33.88 -8.23 -5.71
CA THR A 240 -33.43 -6.85 -5.94
C THR A 240 -32.30 -6.48 -4.97
N VAL A 241 -31.27 -5.81 -5.48
CA VAL A 241 -30.19 -5.24 -4.66
C VAL A 241 -30.53 -3.75 -4.45
N ASP A 242 -30.76 -3.36 -3.21
CA ASP A 242 -30.96 -1.95 -2.86
C ASP A 242 -29.61 -1.23 -2.68
N LEU A 243 -29.10 -0.73 -3.78
CA LEU A 243 -27.82 -0.03 -3.83
C LEU A 243 -27.82 1.34 -3.10
N ALA A 244 -28.99 1.90 -2.82
CA ALA A 244 -29.11 3.18 -2.12
C ALA A 244 -28.97 2.99 -0.60
N ARG A 245 -29.39 1.83 -0.09
CA ARG A 245 -29.35 1.48 1.33
C ARG A 245 -27.98 1.02 1.78
N ASP A 246 -27.21 0.38 0.89
CA ASP A 246 -25.95 -0.27 1.21
C ASP A 246 -24.74 0.69 1.20
N GLY A 247 -24.94 1.99 1.22
CA GLY A 247 -23.86 2.99 1.39
C GLY A 247 -22.74 2.96 0.34
N TRP A 248 -22.94 2.21 -0.74
CA TRP A 248 -21.96 2.14 -1.82
C TRP A 248 -21.84 3.50 -2.50
N SER A 249 -20.71 4.14 -2.35
CA SER A 249 -20.43 5.37 -3.07
C SER A 249 -20.64 5.12 -4.57
N ARG A 250 -21.24 6.08 -5.26
CA ARG A 250 -21.52 6.01 -6.70
C ARG A 250 -20.34 5.59 -7.57
N HIS A 251 -19.12 5.58 -7.03
CA HIS A 251 -17.91 5.17 -7.73
C HIS A 251 -17.68 3.64 -7.76
N ALA A 252 -18.06 2.91 -6.71
CA ALA A 252 -17.94 1.45 -6.72
C ALA A 252 -19.01 0.81 -7.64
N ALA A 253 -20.16 1.44 -7.79
CA ALA A 253 -21.24 0.96 -8.66
C ALA A 253 -20.90 0.99 -10.16
N HIS A 254 -19.95 1.82 -10.59
CA HIS A 254 -19.74 2.04 -12.02
C HIS A 254 -18.97 0.94 -12.76
N SER A 255 -18.14 0.15 -12.10
CA SER A 255 -17.34 -0.88 -12.78
C SER A 255 -17.85 -2.32 -12.61
N CYS A 256 -18.36 -2.68 -11.43
CA CYS A 256 -18.81 -4.06 -11.18
C CYS A 256 -20.29 -4.32 -11.47
N LEU A 257 -21.14 -3.30 -11.46
CA LEU A 257 -22.61 -3.46 -11.54
C LEU A 257 -23.22 -3.29 -12.93
N LYS A 258 -22.44 -2.92 -13.95
CA LYS A 258 -22.94 -2.96 -15.33
C LYS A 258 -23.39 -4.36 -15.76
N GLY A 259 -22.81 -5.42 -15.15
CA GLY A 259 -23.21 -6.80 -15.35
C GLY A 259 -24.55 -7.17 -14.68
N VAL A 260 -24.81 -6.64 -13.48
CA VAL A 260 -26.01 -6.97 -12.68
C VAL A 260 -27.25 -6.28 -13.22
N THR A 261 -27.14 -5.07 -13.75
CA THR A 261 -28.25 -4.35 -14.41
C THR A 261 -28.70 -5.02 -15.72
N GLN A 262 -27.79 -5.73 -16.41
CA GLN A 262 -28.15 -6.49 -17.62
C GLN A 262 -28.92 -7.78 -17.32
N ILE A 263 -28.68 -8.40 -16.16
CA ILE A 263 -29.42 -9.61 -15.74
C ILE A 263 -30.89 -9.28 -15.41
N ARG A 264 -31.17 -8.05 -14.98
CA ARG A 264 -32.54 -7.60 -14.69
C ARG A 264 -33.43 -7.46 -15.96
N ALA A 265 -32.82 -7.13 -17.09
CA ALA A 265 -33.56 -6.94 -18.36
C ALA A 265 -34.00 -8.26 -19.02
N THR A 266 -33.42 -9.40 -18.62
CA THR A 266 -33.71 -10.71 -19.22
C THR A 266 -34.67 -11.59 -18.42
N ARG A 267 -35.11 -11.16 -17.21
CA ARG A 267 -36.08 -11.92 -16.37
C ARG A 267 -37.52 -11.47 -16.49
N ASN A 268 -37.82 -10.38 -17.18
CA ASN A 268 -39.18 -9.87 -17.45
C ASN A 268 -39.55 -9.97 -18.92
N GLY A 269 -39.04 -10.95 -19.66
CA GLY A 269 -39.44 -11.33 -21.00
C GLY A 269 -40.03 -12.72 -21.03
#